data_d6d78baa2895709eddfe48e73be59de6
#
_entry.id   d6d78baa2895709eddfe48e73be59de6
#
_cell.length_a   1.000
_cell.length_b   1.000
_cell.length_c   1.000
_cell.angle_alpha   90.00
_cell.angle_beta   90.00
_cell.angle_gamma   90.00
#
_symmetry.space_group_name_H-M   'P 1'
#
loop_
_entity.id
_entity.type
_entity.pdbx_description
1 polymer ?
#
loop_
_entity_poly.entity_id
_entity_poly.type
_entity_poly.pdbx_seq_one_letter_code
_entity_poly.pdbx_strand_id
1 'polypeptide(L)'
;DVHLIGKDILRFHTIYWPVMLHALGLELPKKIFGHPWVLMGEDKMSKSKGNIMYADDLVTLFGVDAIRYYMLHEIPFSSDGTITYELIIERINSDLANILGNLVNRTISMVNKYFDGVITKPIEMETIDEELRTLVLETPARVDALMNELRVADAIDEVFNIFRRCNKYIDETMPWALAKEEET
;
A
#
# COMPACT_ATOMS: atom_id res chain seq x y z
N ASP A 1 -17.30 -6.59 16.16
CA ASP A 1 -17.70 -6.34 14.78
C ASP A 1 -16.97 -7.26 13.79
N VAL A 2 -15.64 -7.19 13.68
CA VAL A 2 -14.84 -8.02 12.80
C VAL A 2 -13.81 -8.80 13.61
N HIS A 3 -13.69 -10.11 13.36
CA HIS A 3 -12.60 -10.95 13.86
C HIS A 3 -11.61 -11.20 12.73
N LEU A 4 -10.42 -10.64 12.86
CA LEU A 4 -9.30 -10.89 11.96
C LEU A 4 -8.35 -11.87 12.61
N ILE A 5 -8.20 -13.07 12.05
CA ILE A 5 -7.48 -14.19 12.65
C ILE A 5 -6.62 -14.92 11.61
N GLY A 6 -5.67 -15.74 12.04
CA GLY A 6 -4.98 -16.66 11.14
C GLY A 6 -5.89 -17.80 10.66
N LYS A 7 -5.74 -18.25 9.43
CA LYS A 7 -6.57 -19.33 8.86
C LYS A 7 -6.46 -20.67 9.62
N ASP A 8 -5.39 -20.88 10.35
CA ASP A 8 -5.15 -22.08 11.15
C ASP A 8 -6.15 -22.25 12.32
N ILE A 9 -6.69 -21.13 12.84
CA ILE A 9 -7.69 -21.14 13.91
C ILE A 9 -9.11 -20.80 13.42
N LEU A 10 -9.33 -20.81 12.11
CA LEU A 10 -10.61 -20.43 11.49
C LEU A 10 -11.78 -21.28 12.01
N ARG A 11 -11.59 -22.61 12.15
CA ARG A 11 -12.62 -23.52 12.66
C ARG A 11 -13.12 -23.12 14.05
N PHE A 12 -12.21 -22.70 14.94
CA PHE A 12 -12.60 -22.28 16.30
C PHE A 12 -13.47 -21.02 16.28
N HIS A 13 -13.19 -20.09 15.38
CA HIS A 13 -13.89 -18.80 15.30
C HIS A 13 -15.15 -18.84 14.43
N THR A 14 -15.27 -19.82 13.50
CA THR A 14 -16.44 -19.92 12.64
C THR A 14 -17.47 -20.97 13.08
N ILE A 15 -17.06 -21.91 13.93
CA ILE A 15 -17.95 -22.97 14.43
C ILE A 15 -18.12 -22.87 15.94
N TYR A 16 -17.06 -23.13 16.70
CA TYR A 16 -17.17 -23.25 18.16
C TYR A 16 -17.53 -21.94 18.85
N TRP A 17 -16.89 -20.84 18.44
CA TRP A 17 -17.14 -19.53 19.02
C TRP A 17 -18.58 -19.04 18.77
N PRO A 18 -19.14 -19.09 17.57
CA PRO A 18 -20.54 -18.77 17.33
C PRO A 18 -21.51 -19.65 18.12
N VAL A 19 -21.25 -20.95 18.29
CA VAL A 19 -22.08 -21.83 19.11
C VAL A 19 -22.07 -21.39 20.58
N MET A 20 -20.93 -21.03 21.13
CA MET A 20 -20.82 -20.53 22.51
C MET A 20 -21.57 -19.22 22.68
N LEU A 21 -21.39 -18.27 21.77
CA LEU A 21 -22.09 -16.99 21.82
C LEU A 21 -23.60 -17.16 21.73
N HIS A 22 -24.06 -18.01 20.81
CA HIS A 22 -25.49 -18.33 20.67
C HIS A 22 -26.07 -18.97 21.94
N ALA A 23 -25.36 -19.91 22.54
CA ALA A 23 -25.78 -20.54 23.80
C ALA A 23 -25.86 -19.59 24.97
N LEU A 24 -25.04 -18.50 24.96
CA LEU A 24 -25.04 -17.47 25.97
C LEU A 24 -26.02 -16.32 25.67
N GLY A 25 -26.73 -16.36 24.54
CA GLY A 25 -27.62 -15.27 24.12
C GLY A 25 -26.90 -13.98 23.72
N LEU A 26 -25.61 -14.08 23.32
CA LEU A 26 -24.79 -12.97 22.89
C LEU A 26 -24.82 -12.80 21.37
N GLU A 27 -24.60 -11.56 20.92
CA GLU A 27 -24.52 -11.27 19.48
C GLU A 27 -23.34 -11.95 18.81
N LEU A 28 -23.55 -12.43 17.58
CA LEU A 28 -22.50 -13.00 16.76
C LEU A 28 -21.63 -11.90 16.12
N PRO A 29 -20.36 -12.19 15.83
CA PRO A 29 -19.53 -11.26 15.05
C PRO A 29 -20.11 -11.07 13.65
N LYS A 30 -20.05 -9.83 13.13
CA LYS A 30 -20.58 -9.50 11.79
C LYS A 30 -19.75 -10.10 10.68
N LYS A 31 -18.44 -10.23 10.88
CA LYS A 31 -17.49 -10.77 9.92
C LYS A 31 -16.38 -11.52 10.65
N ILE A 32 -16.01 -12.69 10.15
CA ILE A 32 -14.83 -13.43 10.56
C ILE A 32 -13.96 -13.60 9.32
N PHE A 33 -12.73 -13.14 9.40
CA PHE A 33 -11.78 -13.20 8.30
C PHE A 33 -10.51 -13.91 8.72
N GLY A 34 -10.20 -15.01 8.03
CA GLY A 34 -8.98 -15.78 8.24
C GLY A 34 -7.92 -15.38 7.23
N HIS A 35 -6.90 -14.63 7.66
CA HIS A 35 -5.78 -14.30 6.79
C HIS A 35 -4.86 -15.51 6.57
N PRO A 36 -4.20 -15.59 5.40
CA PRO A 36 -3.32 -16.71 5.04
C PRO A 36 -1.99 -16.68 5.81
N TRP A 37 -1.16 -17.67 5.54
CA TRP A 37 0.16 -17.76 6.16
C TRP A 37 1.18 -16.90 5.43
N VAL A 38 2.19 -16.49 6.19
CA VAL A 38 3.43 -15.93 5.67
C VAL A 38 4.45 -17.06 5.62
N LEU A 39 4.95 -17.35 4.42
CA LEU A 39 5.91 -18.42 4.15
C LEU A 39 7.31 -17.82 3.99
N MET A 40 8.34 -18.57 4.35
CA MET A 40 9.72 -18.25 4.00
C MET A 40 10.15 -19.14 2.82
N GLY A 41 10.23 -18.55 1.64
CA GLY A 41 10.34 -19.32 0.40
C GLY A 41 9.09 -20.16 0.16
N GLU A 42 9.25 -21.45 -0.03
CA GLU A 42 8.15 -22.42 -0.18
C GLU A 42 7.69 -23.04 1.14
N ASP A 43 8.42 -22.77 2.23
CA ASP A 43 8.22 -23.44 3.51
C ASP A 43 7.47 -22.56 4.53
N LYS A 44 6.59 -23.20 5.30
CA LYS A 44 6.02 -22.57 6.50
C LYS A 44 7.14 -22.29 7.51
N MET A 45 7.17 -21.07 8.05
CA MET A 45 8.11 -20.71 9.12
C MET A 45 7.91 -21.58 10.35
N SER A 46 9.01 -22.15 10.88
CA SER A 46 9.00 -23.02 12.04
C SER A 46 10.25 -22.84 12.88
N LYS A 47 10.08 -22.72 14.21
CA LYS A 47 11.20 -22.63 15.17
C LYS A 47 12.14 -23.82 15.07
N SER A 48 11.57 -25.01 14.86
CA SER A 48 12.34 -26.25 14.75
C SER A 48 13.18 -26.36 13.48
N LYS A 49 12.78 -25.68 12.41
CA LYS A 49 13.52 -25.60 11.13
C LYS A 49 14.53 -24.47 11.10
N GLY A 50 14.49 -23.53 12.05
CA GLY A 50 15.38 -22.37 12.09
C GLY A 50 15.14 -21.36 10.97
N ASN A 51 14.00 -21.43 10.27
CA ASN A 51 13.65 -20.58 9.14
C ASN A 51 12.65 -19.48 9.52
N ILE A 52 12.83 -18.84 10.68
CA ILE A 52 11.97 -17.76 11.13
C ILE A 52 12.63 -16.42 10.84
N MET A 53 11.88 -15.52 10.24
CA MET A 53 12.21 -14.09 10.17
C MET A 53 11.43 -13.36 11.26
N TYR A 54 12.14 -12.73 12.18
CA TYR A 54 11.49 -11.96 13.25
C TYR A 54 11.21 -10.54 12.79
N ALA A 55 10.03 -10.04 13.14
CA ALA A 55 9.60 -8.70 12.76
C ALA A 55 10.56 -7.60 13.27
N ASP A 56 11.09 -7.76 14.48
CA ASP A 56 12.04 -6.81 15.09
C ASP A 56 13.35 -6.71 14.30
N ASP A 57 13.86 -7.85 13.80
CA ASP A 57 15.06 -7.89 12.97
C ASP A 57 14.82 -7.20 11.63
N LEU A 58 13.68 -7.48 10.99
CA LEU A 58 13.28 -6.85 9.73
C LEU A 58 13.11 -5.34 9.88
N VAL A 59 12.46 -4.90 10.96
CA VAL A 59 12.28 -3.47 11.26
C VAL A 59 13.62 -2.78 11.52
N THR A 60 14.53 -3.47 12.20
CA THR A 60 15.90 -2.93 12.43
C THR A 60 16.67 -2.76 11.13
N LEU A 61 16.52 -3.67 10.16
CA LEU A 61 17.23 -3.62 8.88
C LEU A 61 16.61 -2.63 7.88
N PHE A 62 15.28 -2.59 7.78
CA PHE A 62 14.57 -1.90 6.70
C PHE A 62 13.71 -0.71 7.15
N GLY A 63 13.51 -0.55 8.44
CA GLY A 63 12.58 0.43 9.00
C GLY A 63 11.13 -0.08 9.06
N VAL A 64 10.37 0.47 9.99
CA VAL A 64 9.00 0.01 10.27
C VAL A 64 8.05 0.23 9.10
N ASP A 65 8.14 1.36 8.41
CA ASP A 65 7.21 1.71 7.33
C ASP A 65 7.41 0.83 6.11
N ALA A 66 8.65 0.52 5.75
CA ALA A 66 8.97 -0.37 4.64
C ALA A 66 8.47 -1.79 4.88
N ILE A 67 8.63 -2.32 6.10
CA ILE A 67 8.13 -3.66 6.46
C ILE A 67 6.60 -3.67 6.49
N ARG A 68 5.95 -2.66 7.05
CA ARG A 68 4.48 -2.55 7.02
C ARG A 68 3.95 -2.48 5.60
N TYR A 69 4.58 -1.68 4.74
CA TYR A 69 4.23 -1.61 3.32
C TYR A 69 4.33 -2.99 2.67
N TYR A 70 5.48 -3.66 2.81
CA TYR A 70 5.69 -4.99 2.25
C TYR A 70 4.62 -5.98 2.71
N MET A 71 4.38 -6.07 4.01
CA MET A 71 3.43 -7.03 4.58
C MET A 71 1.98 -6.79 4.13
N LEU A 72 1.59 -5.54 3.94
CA LEU A 72 0.23 -5.19 3.54
C LEU A 72 0.02 -5.26 2.02
N HIS A 73 1.07 -5.09 1.24
CA HIS A 73 1.03 -5.10 -0.22
C HIS A 73 1.33 -6.49 -0.80
N GLU A 74 2.44 -7.14 -0.38
CA GLU A 74 2.91 -8.39 -0.98
C GLU A 74 2.28 -9.65 -0.35
N ILE A 75 1.71 -9.55 0.85
CA ILE A 75 1.02 -10.66 1.50
C ILE A 75 -0.48 -10.46 1.35
N PRO A 76 -1.07 -10.87 0.21
CA PRO A 76 -2.49 -10.63 -0.03
C PRO A 76 -3.33 -11.47 0.94
N PHE A 77 -4.49 -10.95 1.32
CA PHE A 77 -5.38 -11.63 2.26
C PHE A 77 -6.11 -12.84 1.65
N SER A 78 -5.96 -13.06 0.34
CA SER A 78 -6.64 -14.14 -0.40
C SER A 78 -5.80 -15.43 -0.50
N SER A 79 -4.48 -15.37 -0.35
CA SER A 79 -3.57 -16.50 -0.53
C SER A 79 -2.34 -16.40 0.38
N ASP A 80 -1.65 -17.52 0.58
CA ASP A 80 -0.38 -17.51 1.30
C ASP A 80 0.64 -16.65 0.55
N GLY A 81 1.38 -15.83 1.28
CA GLY A 81 2.41 -14.95 0.74
C GLY A 81 3.80 -15.38 1.20
N THR A 82 4.79 -15.11 0.37
CA THR A 82 6.18 -15.43 0.64
C THR A 82 6.93 -14.18 1.10
N ILE A 83 7.80 -14.32 2.10
CA ILE A 83 8.71 -13.29 2.54
C ILE A 83 10.15 -13.76 2.37
N THR A 84 10.97 -12.94 1.68
CA THR A 84 12.43 -13.09 1.60
C THR A 84 13.07 -11.71 1.64
N TYR A 85 14.37 -11.64 1.96
CA TYR A 85 15.11 -10.37 1.94
C TYR A 85 15.12 -9.75 0.54
N GLU A 86 15.27 -10.58 -0.49
CA GLU A 86 15.30 -10.15 -1.89
C GLU A 86 13.98 -9.49 -2.29
N LEU A 87 12.84 -10.11 -1.96
CA LEU A 87 11.51 -9.55 -2.25
C LEU A 87 11.25 -8.25 -1.49
N ILE A 88 11.68 -8.14 -0.23
CA ILE A 88 11.58 -6.89 0.54
C ILE A 88 12.38 -5.79 -0.14
N ILE A 89 13.64 -6.07 -0.50
CA ILE A 89 14.53 -5.10 -1.16
C ILE A 89 13.97 -4.69 -2.52
N GLU A 90 13.50 -5.65 -3.31
CA GLU A 90 12.88 -5.39 -4.61
C GLU A 90 11.68 -4.45 -4.46
N ARG A 91 10.80 -4.71 -3.51
CA ARG A 91 9.60 -3.91 -3.28
C ARG A 91 9.92 -2.51 -2.77
N ILE A 92 10.88 -2.37 -1.86
CA ILE A 92 11.36 -1.07 -1.40
C ILE A 92 11.91 -0.25 -2.58
N ASN A 93 12.73 -0.86 -3.42
CA ASN A 93 13.35 -0.16 -4.54
C ASN A 93 12.33 0.19 -5.63
N SER A 94 11.46 -0.76 -6.03
CA SER A 94 10.50 -0.53 -7.12
C SER A 94 9.44 0.50 -6.75
N ASP A 95 8.86 0.40 -5.58
CA ASP A 95 7.69 1.21 -5.21
C ASP A 95 8.06 2.41 -4.36
N LEU A 96 8.71 2.19 -3.21
CA LEU A 96 8.98 3.28 -2.27
C LEU A 96 10.06 4.23 -2.81
N ALA A 97 11.14 3.71 -3.39
CA ALA A 97 12.20 4.55 -3.93
C ALA A 97 11.86 5.08 -5.33
N ASN A 98 11.56 4.19 -6.30
CA ASN A 98 11.45 4.58 -7.70
C ASN A 98 10.09 5.22 -8.06
N ILE A 99 9.00 4.87 -7.39
CA ILE A 99 7.70 5.50 -7.65
C ILE A 99 7.50 6.69 -6.72
N LEU A 100 7.38 6.45 -5.41
CA LEU A 100 7.07 7.50 -4.43
C LEU A 100 8.24 8.45 -4.20
N GLY A 101 9.42 7.91 -3.87
CA GLY A 101 10.62 8.71 -3.59
C GLY A 101 11.04 9.56 -4.78
N ASN A 102 11.01 9.00 -5.99
CA ASN A 102 11.30 9.75 -7.21
C ASN A 102 10.27 10.86 -7.45
N LEU A 103 8.97 10.60 -7.29
CA LEU A 103 7.93 11.62 -7.42
C LEU A 103 8.17 12.79 -6.46
N VAL A 104 8.38 12.49 -5.16
CA VAL A 104 8.62 13.52 -4.14
C VAL A 104 9.87 14.34 -4.47
N ASN A 105 10.97 13.66 -4.78
CA ASN A 105 12.24 14.33 -5.10
C ASN A 105 12.13 15.23 -6.33
N ARG A 106 11.53 14.73 -7.43
CA ARG A 106 11.32 15.50 -8.66
C ARG A 106 10.45 16.73 -8.41
N THR A 107 9.31 16.53 -7.75
CA THR A 107 8.34 17.61 -7.48
C THR A 107 8.96 18.71 -6.63
N ILE A 108 9.55 18.36 -5.49
CA ILE A 108 10.18 19.33 -4.58
C ILE A 108 11.34 20.06 -5.28
N SER A 109 12.18 19.31 -6.01
CA SER A 109 13.31 19.92 -6.74
C SER A 109 12.85 20.92 -7.79
N MET A 110 11.79 20.64 -8.53
CA MET A 110 11.22 21.57 -9.53
C MET A 110 10.54 22.78 -8.89
N VAL A 111 9.76 22.56 -7.82
CA VAL A 111 9.13 23.65 -7.07
C VAL A 111 10.19 24.61 -6.51
N ASN A 112 11.26 24.10 -5.92
CA ASN A 112 12.34 24.96 -5.43
C ASN A 112 13.08 25.66 -6.56
N LYS A 113 13.34 24.97 -7.67
CA LYS A 113 14.13 25.51 -8.79
C LYS A 113 13.40 26.58 -9.59
N TYR A 114 12.11 26.37 -9.85
CA TYR A 114 11.34 27.21 -10.78
C TYR A 114 10.40 28.19 -10.07
N PHE A 115 10.05 27.94 -8.81
CA PHE A 115 9.05 28.71 -8.06
C PHE A 115 9.54 29.15 -6.67
N ASP A 116 10.83 29.10 -6.39
CA ASP A 116 11.43 29.47 -5.09
C ASP A 116 10.73 28.82 -3.88
N GLY A 117 10.23 27.60 -4.07
CA GLY A 117 9.51 26.85 -3.02
C GLY A 117 8.05 27.29 -2.80
N VAL A 118 7.53 28.20 -3.62
CA VAL A 118 6.15 28.71 -3.50
C VAL A 118 5.22 28.01 -4.47
N ILE A 119 4.12 27.45 -3.96
CA ILE A 119 3.08 26.83 -4.77
C ILE A 119 1.91 27.81 -4.89
N THR A 120 1.58 28.18 -6.13
CA THR A 120 0.43 29.03 -6.45
C THR A 120 -0.73 28.22 -6.97
N LYS A 121 -1.94 28.81 -6.94
CA LYS A 121 -3.09 28.17 -7.60
C LYS A 121 -2.94 28.28 -9.11
N PRO A 122 -3.29 27.23 -9.88
CA PRO A 122 -3.34 27.32 -11.33
C PRO A 122 -4.37 28.36 -11.76
N ILE A 123 -4.06 29.10 -12.81
CA ILE A 123 -4.95 30.11 -13.40
C ILE A 123 -5.91 29.44 -14.39
N GLU A 124 -5.39 28.55 -15.20
CA GLU A 124 -6.11 27.76 -16.18
C GLU A 124 -5.78 26.28 -15.99
N MET A 125 -6.70 25.40 -16.37
CA MET A 125 -6.52 23.94 -16.31
C MET A 125 -6.77 23.35 -17.69
N GLU A 126 -5.88 22.51 -18.13
CA GLU A 126 -6.02 21.75 -19.37
C GLU A 126 -6.70 20.39 -19.12
N THR A 127 -7.04 19.69 -20.19
CA THR A 127 -7.69 18.37 -20.11
C THR A 127 -6.89 17.39 -19.28
N ILE A 128 -5.56 17.40 -19.42
CA ILE A 128 -4.65 16.50 -18.69
C ILE A 128 -4.65 16.76 -17.18
N ASP A 129 -4.84 18.04 -16.78
CA ASP A 129 -4.95 18.46 -15.38
C ASP A 129 -6.25 17.94 -14.76
N GLU A 130 -7.37 18.08 -15.49
CA GLU A 130 -8.68 17.60 -15.05
C GLU A 130 -8.73 16.07 -14.96
N GLU A 131 -8.05 15.35 -15.85
CA GLU A 131 -7.91 13.89 -15.75
C GLU A 131 -7.18 13.47 -14.48
N LEU A 132 -6.04 14.10 -14.17
CA LEU A 132 -5.31 13.81 -12.94
C LEU A 132 -6.12 14.19 -11.70
N ARG A 133 -6.76 15.37 -11.72
CA ARG A 133 -7.63 15.83 -10.64
C ARG A 133 -8.77 14.85 -10.37
N THR A 134 -9.45 14.39 -11.42
CA THR A 134 -10.54 13.42 -11.32
C THR A 134 -10.06 12.12 -10.69
N LEU A 135 -8.93 11.57 -11.15
CA LEU A 135 -8.33 10.38 -10.58
C LEU A 135 -8.08 10.55 -9.07
N VAL A 136 -7.48 11.67 -8.66
CA VAL A 136 -7.18 11.94 -7.25
C VAL A 136 -8.45 12.04 -6.40
N LEU A 137 -9.49 12.72 -6.91
CA LEU A 137 -10.75 12.91 -6.18
C LEU A 137 -11.59 11.63 -6.05
N GLU A 138 -11.51 10.73 -7.02
CA GLU A 138 -12.28 9.47 -7.01
C GLU A 138 -11.58 8.35 -6.22
N THR A 139 -10.25 8.37 -6.14
CA THR A 139 -9.47 7.30 -5.50
C THR A 139 -9.87 7.03 -4.04
N PRO A 140 -10.14 8.02 -3.16
CA PRO A 140 -10.54 7.75 -1.78
C PRO A 140 -11.76 6.82 -1.67
N ALA A 141 -12.77 7.02 -2.50
CA ALA A 141 -13.97 6.17 -2.50
C ALA A 141 -13.65 4.72 -2.94
N ARG A 142 -12.73 4.55 -3.92
CA ARG A 142 -12.28 3.22 -4.34
C ARG A 142 -11.46 2.53 -3.24
N VAL A 143 -10.57 3.27 -2.60
CA VAL A 143 -9.78 2.77 -1.45
C VAL A 143 -10.70 2.33 -0.32
N ASP A 144 -11.68 3.13 0.06
CA ASP A 144 -12.64 2.80 1.11
C ASP A 144 -13.44 1.52 0.78
N ALA A 145 -13.88 1.38 -0.46
CA ALA A 145 -14.60 0.18 -0.91
C ALA A 145 -13.72 -1.08 -0.77
N LEU A 146 -12.47 -1.03 -1.23
CA LEU A 146 -11.52 -2.14 -1.13
C LEU A 146 -11.16 -2.47 0.31
N MET A 147 -10.96 -1.45 1.16
CA MET A 147 -10.69 -1.64 2.58
C MET A 147 -11.86 -2.31 3.32
N ASN A 148 -13.10 -1.97 2.99
CA ASN A 148 -14.30 -2.61 3.54
C ASN A 148 -14.42 -4.09 3.14
N GLU A 149 -13.85 -4.46 1.99
CA GLU A 149 -13.73 -5.85 1.53
C GLU A 149 -12.50 -6.58 2.08
N LEU A 150 -11.64 -5.90 2.86
CA LEU A 150 -10.34 -6.39 3.34
C LEU A 150 -9.33 -6.69 2.19
N ARG A 151 -9.48 -6.01 1.08
CA ARG A 151 -8.57 -6.05 -0.08
C ARG A 151 -7.48 -4.98 0.08
N VAL A 152 -6.67 -5.15 1.11
CA VAL A 152 -5.70 -4.11 1.53
C VAL A 152 -4.63 -3.87 0.48
N ALA A 153 -4.10 -4.92 -0.14
CA ALA A 153 -3.11 -4.81 -1.21
C ALA A 153 -3.64 -3.99 -2.40
N ASP A 154 -4.86 -4.32 -2.86
CA ASP A 154 -5.50 -3.58 -3.96
C ASP A 154 -5.78 -2.12 -3.60
N ALA A 155 -6.13 -1.84 -2.34
CA ALA A 155 -6.33 -0.47 -1.84
C ALA A 155 -5.02 0.34 -1.87
N ILE A 156 -3.90 -0.28 -1.52
CA ILE A 156 -2.56 0.32 -1.63
C ILE A 156 -2.21 0.58 -3.09
N ASP A 157 -2.50 -0.36 -3.99
CA ASP A 157 -2.28 -0.21 -5.42
C ASP A 157 -3.06 0.98 -6.02
N GLU A 158 -4.29 1.23 -5.58
CA GLU A 158 -5.06 2.42 -5.98
C GLU A 158 -4.35 3.72 -5.60
N VAL A 159 -3.74 3.78 -4.42
CA VAL A 159 -2.92 4.94 -4.01
C VAL A 159 -1.67 5.07 -4.89
N PHE A 160 -0.96 3.96 -5.13
CA PHE A 160 0.23 3.96 -5.97
C PHE A 160 -0.07 4.28 -7.44
N ASN A 161 -1.28 4.01 -7.93
CA ASN A 161 -1.73 4.44 -9.25
C ASN A 161 -1.74 5.97 -9.39
N ILE A 162 -2.11 6.70 -8.31
CA ILE A 162 -1.98 8.18 -8.31
C ILE A 162 -0.51 8.57 -8.48
N PHE A 163 0.42 7.96 -7.72
CA PHE A 163 1.85 8.29 -7.80
C PHE A 163 2.44 7.98 -9.18
N ARG A 164 2.08 6.85 -9.78
CA ARG A 164 2.46 6.50 -11.17
C ARG A 164 1.90 7.53 -12.17
N ARG A 165 0.63 7.91 -12.02
CA ARG A 165 0.00 8.92 -12.87
C ARG A 165 0.64 10.30 -12.71
N CYS A 166 0.99 10.70 -11.48
CA CYS A 166 1.72 11.95 -11.22
C CYS A 166 3.11 11.96 -11.88
N ASN A 167 3.87 10.87 -11.76
CA ASN A 167 5.17 10.75 -12.45
C ASN A 167 5.00 10.90 -13.98
N LYS A 168 4.00 10.21 -14.54
CA LYS A 168 3.69 10.31 -15.98
C LYS A 168 3.25 11.71 -16.37
N TYR A 169 2.44 12.39 -15.54
CA TYR A 169 2.00 13.77 -15.76
C TYR A 169 3.20 14.72 -15.85
N ILE A 170 4.19 14.60 -14.96
CA ILE A 170 5.42 15.40 -15.03
C ILE A 170 6.18 15.14 -16.34
N ASP A 171 6.21 13.89 -16.85
CA ASP A 171 6.87 13.58 -18.11
C ASP A 171 6.09 14.11 -19.33
N GLU A 172 4.77 14.13 -19.29
CA GLU A 172 3.89 14.63 -20.34
C GLU A 172 3.89 16.16 -20.42
N THR A 173 3.87 16.85 -19.27
CA THR A 173 3.82 18.32 -19.20
C THR A 173 5.20 18.98 -19.31
N MET A 174 6.27 18.23 -19.07
CA MET A 174 7.67 18.69 -19.19
C MET A 174 7.93 20.10 -18.57
N PRO A 175 7.67 20.29 -17.26
CA PRO A 175 7.78 21.63 -16.63
C PRO A 175 9.16 22.27 -16.78
N TRP A 176 10.20 21.48 -16.99
CA TRP A 176 11.56 21.99 -17.28
C TRP A 176 11.70 22.61 -18.67
N ALA A 177 10.81 22.29 -19.62
CA ALA A 177 10.77 22.93 -20.93
C ALA A 177 9.97 24.22 -20.85
N LEU A 178 8.79 24.19 -20.21
CA LEU A 178 7.94 25.37 -20.02
C LEU A 178 8.67 26.52 -19.29
N ALA A 179 9.41 26.19 -18.23
CA ALA A 179 10.16 27.18 -17.47
C ALA A 179 11.27 27.90 -18.30
N LYS A 180 11.74 27.33 -19.40
CA LYS A 180 12.72 27.99 -20.30
C LYS A 180 12.06 28.92 -21.30
N GLU A 181 10.81 28.69 -21.65
CA GLU A 181 10.06 29.55 -22.57
C GLU A 181 9.63 30.85 -21.90
N GLU A 182 9.43 30.85 -20.58
CA GLU A 182 9.10 32.08 -19.81
C GLU A 182 10.32 33.01 -19.58
N GLU A 183 11.55 32.49 -19.69
CA GLU A 183 12.80 33.30 -19.57
C GLU A 183 13.20 34.00 -20.87
N THR A 184 12.47 33.81 -21.99
CA THR A 184 12.73 34.42 -23.30
C THR A 184 11.68 35.46 -23.64
#